data_bd7464205cd6b2e20927a40286c6aec4
#
_entry.id   bd7464205cd6b2e20927a40286c6aec4
#
_cell.length_a   1.000
_cell.length_b   1.000
_cell.length_c   1.000
_cell.angle_alpha   90.00
_cell.angle_beta   90.00
_cell.angle_gamma   90.00
#
_symmetry.space_group_name_H-M   'P 1'
#
loop_
_entity.id
_entity.type
_entity.pdbx_description
1 polymer ?
#
loop_
_entity_poly.entity_id
_entity_poly.type
_entity_poly.pdbx_seq_one_letter_code
_entity_poly.pdbx_strand_id
1 'polypeptide(L)'
;GHIPLNGIVLNQVKEEELCDGAPFYTLGPLVTDCGAGYDHVTAAIGGAIIGSHGTAMLCYVTPKEHLGLPDADDVREGLAVFRIAAHAADIAKGIPGATIRDLMMSAARFEFRWNDQFNLSVDPARAADMHDETLGGAGGRDAHFCSMCGPGFCPMKLARDLFDD
;
A
#
# COMPACT_ATOMS: atom_id res chain seq x y z
N GLY A 1 15.90 -4.25 -11.90
CA GLY A 1 16.70 -4.17 -10.75
C GLY A 1 16.81 -2.80 -10.11
N HIS A 2 18.00 -2.20 -10.18
CA HIS A 2 18.30 -0.92 -9.55
C HIS A 2 18.25 0.18 -10.59
N ILE A 3 17.26 1.07 -10.53
CA ILE A 3 17.04 2.13 -11.51
C ILE A 3 16.69 3.41 -10.76
N PRO A 4 17.44 4.51 -10.91
CA PRO A 4 17.07 5.80 -10.34
C PRO A 4 15.67 6.22 -10.77
N LEU A 5 14.93 6.89 -9.88
CA LEU A 5 13.53 7.23 -10.06
C LEU A 5 13.23 7.90 -11.42
N ASN A 6 14.10 8.80 -11.85
CA ASN A 6 13.97 9.53 -13.13
C ASN A 6 14.19 8.66 -14.38
N GLY A 7 14.75 7.47 -14.23
CA GLY A 7 15.00 6.55 -15.35
C GLY A 7 13.91 5.50 -15.58
N ILE A 8 12.99 5.33 -14.60
CA ILE A 8 12.04 4.21 -14.60
C ILE A 8 11.08 4.25 -15.79
N VAL A 9 10.46 5.38 -16.06
CA VAL A 9 9.48 5.53 -17.14
C VAL A 9 10.12 5.29 -18.49
N LEU A 10 11.31 5.86 -18.71
CA LEU A 10 12.06 5.64 -19.96
C LEU A 10 12.44 4.18 -20.16
N ASN A 11 12.84 3.48 -19.09
CA ASN A 11 13.16 2.06 -19.12
C ASN A 11 11.92 1.22 -19.50
N GLN A 12 10.77 1.50 -18.86
CA GLN A 12 9.51 0.82 -19.14
C GLN A 12 9.07 0.98 -20.59
N VAL A 13 9.07 2.21 -21.10
CA VAL A 13 8.67 2.51 -22.48
C VAL A 13 9.57 1.79 -23.48
N LYS A 14 10.89 1.78 -23.26
CA LYS A 14 11.82 1.06 -24.13
C LYS A 14 11.62 -0.45 -24.09
N GLU A 15 11.37 -1.03 -22.94
CA GLU A 15 11.09 -2.47 -22.81
C GLU A 15 9.80 -2.84 -23.54
N GLU A 16 8.75 -2.05 -23.39
CA GLU A 16 7.47 -2.25 -24.08
C GLU A 16 7.62 -2.16 -25.61
N GLU A 17 8.33 -1.14 -26.11
CA GLU A 17 8.62 -0.98 -27.54
C GLU A 17 9.44 -2.14 -28.09
N LEU A 18 10.52 -2.54 -27.41
CA LEU A 18 11.41 -3.61 -27.86
C LEU A 18 10.75 -5.01 -27.80
N CYS A 19 9.75 -5.18 -26.96
CA CYS A 19 9.02 -6.43 -26.77
C CYS A 19 7.65 -6.45 -27.48
N ASP A 20 7.37 -5.51 -28.36
CA ASP A 20 6.09 -5.40 -29.08
C ASP A 20 4.86 -5.43 -28.16
N GLY A 21 4.93 -4.79 -26.99
CA GLY A 21 3.85 -4.76 -26.00
C GLY A 21 3.59 -6.10 -25.31
N ALA A 22 4.50 -7.06 -25.38
CA ALA A 22 4.36 -8.32 -24.68
C ALA A 22 4.31 -8.09 -23.15
N PRO A 23 3.41 -8.79 -22.43
CA PRO A 23 3.36 -8.66 -20.96
C PRO A 23 4.66 -9.17 -20.33
N PHE A 24 5.23 -8.41 -19.42
CA PHE A 24 6.43 -8.81 -18.73
C PHE A 24 6.34 -8.58 -17.23
N TYR A 25 7.23 -9.22 -16.53
CA TYR A 25 7.38 -9.27 -15.09
C TYR A 25 8.60 -8.46 -14.67
N THR A 26 8.45 -7.61 -13.68
CA THR A 26 9.51 -6.71 -13.22
C THR A 26 9.81 -6.92 -11.73
N LEU A 27 11.10 -6.99 -11.40
CA LEU A 27 11.59 -6.90 -10.02
C LEU A 27 11.87 -5.44 -9.66
N GLY A 28 11.13 -4.92 -8.70
CA GLY A 28 11.30 -3.55 -8.25
C GLY A 28 10.66 -2.54 -9.20
N PRO A 29 11.46 -1.59 -9.72
CA PRO A 29 12.89 -1.37 -9.46
C PRO A 29 13.17 -0.67 -8.12
N LEU A 30 14.33 -0.98 -7.53
CA LEU A 30 14.84 -0.25 -6.38
C LEU A 30 15.31 1.12 -6.82
N VAL A 31 14.74 2.18 -6.25
CA VAL A 31 14.97 3.56 -6.67
C VAL A 31 16.21 4.20 -6.04
N THR A 32 16.75 3.58 -5.01
CA THR A 32 17.98 3.97 -4.29
C THR A 32 18.59 2.75 -3.61
N ASP A 33 19.92 2.77 -3.42
CA ASP A 33 20.66 1.66 -2.82
C ASP A 33 20.95 1.84 -1.32
N CYS A 34 20.54 2.97 -0.74
CA CYS A 34 20.77 3.20 0.69
C CYS A 34 19.69 2.61 1.61
N GLY A 35 18.76 1.83 1.07
CA GLY A 35 17.61 1.29 1.78
C GLY A 35 17.81 -0.10 2.36
N ALA A 36 19.03 -0.53 2.69
CA ALA A 36 19.27 -1.85 3.28
C ALA A 36 18.37 -2.11 4.49
N GLY A 37 17.66 -3.24 4.51
CA GLY A 37 16.61 -3.55 5.47
C GLY A 37 15.23 -2.95 5.13
N TYR A 38 15.16 -2.07 4.14
CA TYR A 38 13.95 -1.43 3.62
C TYR A 38 13.85 -1.53 2.09
N ASP A 39 14.56 -2.49 1.48
CA ASP A 39 14.58 -2.65 0.02
C ASP A 39 13.18 -2.95 -0.54
N HIS A 40 12.30 -3.57 0.22
CA HIS A 40 10.89 -3.75 -0.13
C HIS A 40 10.15 -2.40 -0.30
N VAL A 41 10.51 -1.37 0.47
CA VAL A 41 9.93 -0.02 0.36
C VAL A 41 10.50 0.69 -0.86
N THR A 42 11.84 0.67 -1.04
CA THR A 42 12.49 1.32 -2.20
C THR A 42 12.03 0.71 -3.52
N ALA A 43 11.87 -0.61 -3.55
CA ALA A 43 11.38 -1.33 -4.71
C ALA A 43 9.88 -1.12 -4.96
N ALA A 44 9.06 -0.96 -3.93
CA ALA A 44 7.63 -0.66 -4.09
C ALA A 44 7.38 0.72 -4.68
N ILE A 45 8.20 1.72 -4.32
CA ILE A 45 8.15 3.05 -4.94
C ILE A 45 8.37 2.93 -6.46
N GLY A 46 9.43 2.26 -6.86
CA GLY A 46 9.72 2.01 -8.27
C GLY A 46 8.67 1.12 -8.93
N GLY A 47 8.18 0.10 -8.22
CA GLY A 47 7.14 -0.80 -8.66
C GLY A 47 5.81 -0.10 -8.97
N ALA A 48 5.40 0.84 -8.15
CA ALA A 48 4.20 1.63 -8.40
C ALA A 48 4.34 2.48 -9.68
N ILE A 49 5.50 3.10 -9.88
CA ILE A 49 5.76 3.92 -11.07
C ILE A 49 5.83 3.05 -12.33
N ILE A 50 6.65 2.00 -12.32
CA ILE A 50 6.80 1.14 -13.50
C ILE A 50 5.49 0.42 -13.84
N GLY A 51 4.76 -0.03 -12.83
CA GLY A 51 3.45 -0.64 -12.97
C GLY A 51 2.42 0.28 -13.59
N SER A 52 2.44 1.58 -13.25
CA SER A 52 1.52 2.57 -13.83
C SER A 52 1.79 2.86 -15.32
N HIS A 53 2.95 2.45 -15.84
CA HIS A 53 3.37 2.66 -17.23
C HIS A 53 3.40 1.39 -18.08
N GLY A 54 2.87 0.25 -17.59
CA GLY A 54 2.69 -0.90 -18.45
C GLY A 54 3.11 -2.26 -17.91
N THR A 55 3.99 -2.34 -16.91
CA THR A 55 4.38 -3.63 -16.32
C THR A 55 3.15 -4.48 -15.96
N ALA A 56 3.14 -5.72 -16.41
CA ALA A 56 2.01 -6.64 -16.21
C ALA A 56 2.01 -7.31 -14.84
N MET A 57 3.19 -7.56 -14.27
CA MET A 57 3.34 -8.24 -12.97
C MET A 57 4.56 -7.70 -12.22
N LEU A 58 4.37 -7.40 -10.94
CA LEU A 58 5.44 -6.98 -10.03
C LEU A 58 5.94 -8.17 -9.20
N CYS A 59 7.25 -8.37 -9.15
CA CYS A 59 7.89 -9.22 -8.16
C CYS A 59 7.95 -8.49 -6.82
N TYR A 60 7.57 -9.16 -5.74
CA TYR A 60 7.78 -8.59 -4.41
C TYR A 60 9.25 -8.71 -3.98
N VAL A 61 9.65 -7.82 -3.10
CA VAL A 61 10.95 -7.80 -2.42
C VAL A 61 10.68 -7.85 -0.92
N THR A 62 11.53 -8.52 -0.18
CA THR A 62 11.41 -8.62 1.28
C THR A 62 12.33 -7.62 1.99
N PRO A 63 12.11 -7.34 3.30
CA PRO A 63 13.03 -6.53 4.09
C PRO A 63 14.47 -7.06 4.11
N LYS A 64 14.64 -8.37 3.94
CA LYS A 64 15.95 -9.05 3.96
C LYS A 64 16.63 -9.13 2.59
N GLU A 65 16.11 -8.48 1.58
CA GLU A 65 16.75 -8.42 0.25
C GLU A 65 18.20 -7.95 0.40
N HIS A 66 19.13 -8.63 -0.26
CA HIS A 66 20.58 -8.42 -0.18
C HIS A 66 21.23 -8.66 1.21
N LEU A 67 20.47 -9.02 2.24
CA LEU A 67 20.99 -9.19 3.61
C LEU A 67 20.91 -10.63 4.12
N GLY A 68 19.91 -11.40 3.75
CA GLY A 68 19.74 -12.75 4.26
C GLY A 68 18.53 -13.47 3.72
N LEU A 69 18.30 -14.69 4.22
CA LEU A 69 17.12 -15.48 3.85
C LEU A 69 15.88 -14.95 4.57
N PRO A 70 14.80 -14.66 3.85
CA PRO A 70 13.55 -14.20 4.45
C PRO A 70 12.84 -15.36 5.17
N ASP A 71 12.16 -15.04 6.26
CA ASP A 71 11.19 -15.90 6.90
C ASP A 71 9.77 -15.60 6.43
N ALA A 72 8.76 -16.25 7.01
CA ALA A 72 7.36 -16.09 6.61
C ALA A 72 6.83 -14.67 6.85
N ASP A 73 7.27 -14.01 7.90
CA ASP A 73 6.84 -12.64 8.23
C ASP A 73 7.45 -11.63 7.27
N ASP A 74 8.73 -11.80 6.90
CA ASP A 74 9.38 -10.97 5.87
C ASP A 74 8.65 -11.09 4.51
N VAL A 75 8.27 -12.31 4.14
CA VAL A 75 7.51 -12.57 2.91
C VAL A 75 6.13 -11.89 2.97
N ARG A 76 5.44 -12.01 4.10
CA ARG A 76 4.14 -11.36 4.32
C ARG A 76 4.24 -9.84 4.19
N GLU A 77 5.26 -9.24 4.80
CA GLU A 77 5.50 -7.80 4.73
C GLU A 77 5.79 -7.37 3.29
N GLY A 78 6.70 -8.04 2.60
CA GLY A 78 7.00 -7.75 1.20
C GLY A 78 5.77 -7.85 0.29
N LEU A 79 4.97 -8.91 0.44
CA LEU A 79 3.74 -9.07 -0.32
C LEU A 79 2.70 -7.97 -0.03
N ALA A 80 2.54 -7.57 1.24
CA ALA A 80 1.60 -6.50 1.61
C ALA A 80 2.02 -5.17 0.95
N VAL A 81 3.30 -4.83 1.03
CA VAL A 81 3.85 -3.60 0.42
C VAL A 81 3.68 -3.61 -1.10
N PHE A 82 3.98 -4.73 -1.77
CA PHE A 82 3.82 -4.82 -3.23
C PHE A 82 2.36 -4.86 -3.69
N ARG A 83 1.45 -5.38 -2.89
CA ARG A 83 0.00 -5.24 -3.17
C ARG A 83 -0.43 -3.77 -3.12
N ILE A 84 0.14 -2.95 -2.24
CA ILE A 84 -0.12 -1.51 -2.22
C ILE A 84 0.43 -0.85 -3.50
N ALA A 85 1.68 -1.17 -3.89
CA ALA A 85 2.29 -0.64 -5.10
C ALA A 85 1.48 -1.00 -6.37
N ALA A 86 1.06 -2.25 -6.50
CA ALA A 86 0.25 -2.72 -7.62
C ALA A 86 -1.13 -2.04 -7.66
N HIS A 87 -1.79 -1.91 -6.50
CA HIS A 87 -3.07 -1.21 -6.40
C HIS A 87 -2.96 0.26 -6.80
N ALA A 88 -1.93 0.95 -6.34
CA ALA A 88 -1.66 2.33 -6.75
C ALA A 88 -1.43 2.46 -8.26
N ALA A 89 -0.70 1.51 -8.86
CA ALA A 89 -0.48 1.45 -10.30
C ALA A 89 -1.78 1.21 -11.09
N ASP A 90 -2.66 0.33 -10.60
CA ASP A 90 -3.95 0.05 -11.23
C ASP A 90 -4.88 1.27 -11.22
N ILE A 91 -4.90 2.02 -10.11
CA ILE A 91 -5.61 3.29 -10.03
C ILE A 91 -5.06 4.29 -11.06
N ALA A 92 -3.73 4.43 -11.13
CA ALA A 92 -3.07 5.35 -12.05
C ALA A 92 -3.33 5.02 -13.53
N LYS A 93 -3.41 3.73 -13.86
CA LYS A 93 -3.78 3.25 -15.20
C LYS A 93 -5.28 3.41 -15.52
N GLY A 94 -6.10 3.74 -14.55
CA GLY A 94 -7.55 3.81 -14.73
C GLY A 94 -8.22 2.44 -14.94
N ILE A 95 -7.68 1.38 -14.34
CA ILE A 95 -8.28 0.05 -14.43
C ILE A 95 -9.71 0.09 -13.88
N PRO A 96 -10.71 -0.40 -14.63
CA PRO A 96 -12.10 -0.37 -14.19
C PRO A 96 -12.29 -1.04 -12.83
N GLY A 97 -12.87 -0.30 -11.89
CA GLY A 97 -13.12 -0.79 -10.54
C GLY A 97 -11.95 -0.65 -9.55
N ALA A 98 -10.76 -0.25 -9.98
CA ALA A 98 -9.59 -0.12 -9.08
C ALA A 98 -9.85 0.83 -7.90
N THR A 99 -10.61 1.90 -8.10
CA THR A 99 -10.91 2.91 -7.07
C THR A 99 -12.02 2.49 -6.09
N ILE A 100 -12.77 1.43 -6.36
CA ILE A 100 -13.94 1.04 -5.54
C ILE A 100 -13.53 0.75 -4.10
N ARG A 101 -12.43 0.01 -3.92
CA ARG A 101 -11.93 -0.34 -2.57
C ARG A 101 -11.56 0.90 -1.75
N ASP A 102 -10.94 1.90 -2.37
CA ASP A 102 -10.57 3.16 -1.70
C ASP A 102 -11.79 3.99 -1.34
N LEU A 103 -12.79 4.04 -2.23
CA LEU A 103 -14.06 4.72 -1.94
C LEU A 103 -14.79 4.06 -0.75
N MET A 104 -14.84 2.72 -0.72
CA MET A 104 -15.42 1.98 0.40
C MET A 104 -14.64 2.22 1.69
N MET A 105 -13.30 2.22 1.63
CA MET A 105 -12.44 2.52 2.77
C MET A 105 -12.66 3.95 3.27
N SER A 106 -12.76 4.92 2.38
CA SER A 106 -13.02 6.32 2.74
C SER A 106 -14.35 6.50 3.46
N ALA A 107 -15.41 5.85 2.96
CA ALA A 107 -16.72 5.82 3.63
C ALA A 107 -16.63 5.15 5.02
N ALA A 108 -15.97 3.99 5.11
CA ALA A 108 -15.79 3.29 6.37
C ALA A 108 -14.99 4.11 7.40
N ARG A 109 -13.98 4.89 6.94
CA ARG A 109 -13.21 5.80 7.80
C ARG A 109 -14.05 6.97 8.29
N PHE A 110 -14.82 7.59 7.43
CA PHE A 110 -15.67 8.71 7.79
C PHE A 110 -16.73 8.31 8.83
N GLU A 111 -17.26 7.10 8.72
CA GLU A 111 -18.28 6.55 9.61
C GLU A 111 -17.71 5.83 10.83
N PHE A 112 -16.38 5.76 10.99
CA PHE A 112 -15.68 5.00 12.04
C PHE A 112 -16.08 3.51 12.11
N ARG A 113 -16.38 2.91 10.96
CA ARG A 113 -16.68 1.47 10.86
C ARG A 113 -15.38 0.66 10.85
N TRP A 114 -14.80 0.44 12.03
CA TRP A 114 -13.48 -0.16 12.18
C TRP A 114 -13.36 -1.55 11.57
N ASN A 115 -14.33 -2.42 11.77
CA ASN A 115 -14.30 -3.77 11.19
C ASN A 115 -14.27 -3.74 9.66
N ASP A 116 -15.00 -2.80 9.05
CA ASP A 116 -14.97 -2.63 7.59
C ASP A 116 -13.62 -2.09 7.14
N GLN A 117 -13.02 -1.15 7.89
CA GLN A 117 -11.68 -0.65 7.59
C GLN A 117 -10.65 -1.78 7.64
N PHE A 118 -10.71 -2.66 8.63
CA PHE A 118 -9.80 -3.81 8.70
C PHE A 118 -10.02 -4.75 7.52
N ASN A 119 -11.26 -5.14 7.22
CA ASN A 119 -11.59 -6.03 6.11
C ASN A 119 -11.20 -5.48 4.74
N LEU A 120 -11.25 -4.15 4.57
CA LEU A 120 -10.85 -3.46 3.35
C LEU A 120 -9.32 -3.21 3.28
N SER A 121 -8.58 -3.37 4.36
CA SER A 121 -7.14 -3.15 4.37
C SER A 121 -6.36 -4.23 3.60
N VAL A 122 -5.14 -3.93 3.20
CA VAL A 122 -4.27 -4.89 2.50
C VAL A 122 -3.85 -6.03 3.44
N ASP A 123 -3.67 -5.74 4.71
CA ASP A 123 -3.38 -6.70 5.78
C ASP A 123 -4.37 -6.49 6.94
N PRO A 124 -5.53 -7.18 6.90
CA PRO A 124 -6.58 -7.03 7.90
C PRO A 124 -6.14 -7.34 9.34
N ALA A 125 -5.34 -8.39 9.51
CA ALA A 125 -4.88 -8.81 10.83
C ALA A 125 -3.96 -7.75 11.44
N ARG A 126 -2.95 -7.29 10.70
CA ARG A 126 -2.04 -6.21 11.15
C ARG A 126 -2.79 -4.93 11.48
N ALA A 127 -3.79 -4.55 10.66
CA ALA A 127 -4.59 -3.36 10.92
C ALA A 127 -5.41 -3.47 12.20
N ALA A 128 -6.03 -4.63 12.44
CA ALA A 128 -6.78 -4.89 13.66
C ALA A 128 -5.88 -4.93 14.90
N ASP A 129 -4.75 -5.64 14.84
CA ASP A 129 -3.80 -5.76 15.94
C ASP A 129 -3.26 -4.38 16.37
N MET A 130 -2.83 -3.54 15.41
CA MET A 130 -2.34 -2.20 15.69
C MET A 130 -3.41 -1.27 16.30
N HIS A 131 -4.66 -1.39 15.86
CA HIS A 131 -5.77 -0.63 16.43
C HIS A 131 -6.07 -1.08 17.86
N ASP A 132 -6.17 -2.39 18.07
CA ASP A 132 -6.59 -2.98 19.34
C ASP A 132 -5.47 -2.89 20.42
N GLU A 133 -4.20 -2.75 20.03
CA GLU A 133 -3.06 -2.57 20.94
C GLU A 133 -3.26 -1.42 21.92
N THR A 134 -3.85 -0.32 21.47
CA THR A 134 -4.01 0.90 22.27
C THR A 134 -5.46 1.23 22.63
N LEU A 135 -6.43 0.74 21.89
CA LEU A 135 -7.87 0.88 22.17
C LEU A 135 -8.52 -0.43 22.64
N GLY A 136 -7.74 -1.37 23.15
CA GLY A 136 -8.12 -2.74 23.44
C GLY A 136 -9.48 -2.95 24.11
N GLY A 137 -10.17 -4.01 23.68
CA GLY A 137 -11.47 -4.44 24.18
C GLY A 137 -12.64 -4.11 23.24
N ALA A 138 -13.81 -4.69 23.52
CA ALA A 138 -15.00 -4.59 22.66
C ALA A 138 -15.50 -3.15 22.41
N GLY A 139 -15.16 -2.20 23.30
CA GLY A 139 -15.55 -0.79 23.15
C GLY A 139 -14.66 0.02 22.21
N GLY A 140 -13.43 -0.43 21.90
CA GLY A 140 -12.51 0.30 21.03
C GLY A 140 -12.96 0.34 19.58
N ARG A 141 -13.63 -0.70 19.11
CA ARG A 141 -14.14 -0.80 17.73
C ARG A 141 -15.42 -0.02 17.48
N ASP A 142 -16.07 0.48 18.54
CA ASP A 142 -17.23 1.38 18.47
C ASP A 142 -16.81 2.85 18.69
N ALA A 143 -15.52 3.13 18.93
CA ALA A 143 -15.01 4.47 19.16
C ALA A 143 -15.01 5.30 17.87
N HIS A 144 -15.50 6.54 17.94
CA HIS A 144 -15.47 7.49 16.85
C HIS A 144 -14.16 8.31 16.84
N PHE A 145 -13.04 7.67 17.15
CA PHE A 145 -11.68 8.21 17.11
C PHE A 145 -10.67 7.06 17.19
N CYS A 146 -9.44 7.28 16.79
CA CYS A 146 -8.33 6.38 17.10
C CYS A 146 -7.47 6.92 18.24
N SER A 147 -6.65 6.07 18.85
CA SER A 147 -5.76 6.43 19.96
C SER A 147 -4.73 7.51 19.59
N MET A 148 -4.38 7.67 18.32
CA MET A 148 -3.40 8.66 17.86
C MET A 148 -3.86 10.09 18.16
N CYS A 149 -5.11 10.45 17.83
CA CYS A 149 -5.67 11.79 18.07
C CYS A 149 -6.52 11.87 19.33
N GLY A 150 -7.05 10.73 19.78
CA GLY A 150 -8.01 10.70 20.89
C GLY A 150 -9.35 11.40 20.56
N PRO A 151 -10.27 11.47 21.51
CA PRO A 151 -11.63 11.96 21.28
C PRO A 151 -11.73 13.47 21.02
N GLY A 152 -10.74 14.27 21.51
CA GLY A 152 -10.79 15.73 21.44
C GLY A 152 -10.10 16.35 20.22
N PHE A 153 -9.26 15.60 19.49
CA PHE A 153 -8.43 16.13 18.42
C PHE A 153 -8.55 15.35 17.10
N CYS A 154 -9.50 14.41 16.99
CA CYS A 154 -9.71 13.68 15.76
C CYS A 154 -10.39 14.59 14.70
N PRO A 155 -9.70 14.95 13.59
CA PRO A 155 -10.26 15.85 12.58
C PRO A 155 -11.53 15.27 11.93
N MET A 156 -11.56 13.95 11.75
CA MET A 156 -12.69 13.24 11.17
C MET A 156 -13.93 13.31 12.06
N LYS A 157 -13.74 13.13 13.39
CA LYS A 157 -14.82 13.28 14.36
C LYS A 157 -15.33 14.70 14.40
N LEU A 158 -14.42 15.69 14.49
CA LEU A 158 -14.78 17.11 14.51
C LEU A 158 -15.53 17.54 13.25
N ALA A 159 -15.09 17.05 12.08
CA ALA A 159 -15.80 17.32 10.82
C ALA A 159 -17.21 16.72 10.83
N ARG A 160 -17.35 15.48 11.29
CA ARG A 160 -18.66 14.83 11.39
C ARG A 160 -19.60 15.56 12.35
N ASP A 161 -19.12 15.92 13.53
CA ASP A 161 -19.91 16.65 14.52
C ASP A 161 -20.46 17.98 13.98
N LEU A 162 -19.76 18.60 13.00
CA LEU A 162 -20.20 19.82 12.32
C LEU A 162 -21.30 19.58 11.26
N PHE A 163 -21.45 18.36 10.76
CA PHE A 163 -22.46 18.02 9.75
C PHE A 163 -23.72 17.41 10.38
N ASP A 164 -23.61 16.93 11.61
CA ASP A 164 -24.72 16.31 12.34
C ASP A 164 -25.55 17.33 13.16
N ASP A 165 -25.09 18.62 13.23
CA ASP A 165 -25.81 19.79 13.79
C ASP A 165 -26.57 20.54 12.66
#